data_5386c2c6fbce9e27293a927ed86b4d52
#
_entry.id   5386c2c6fbce9e27293a927ed86b4d52
#
_cell.length_a   1.000
_cell.length_b   1.000
_cell.length_c   1.000
_cell.angle_alpha   90.00
_cell.angle_beta   90.00
_cell.angle_gamma   90.00
#
_symmetry.space_group_name_H-M   'P 1'
#
loop_
_entity.id
_entity.type
_entity.pdbx_description
1 polymer ?
#
loop_
_entity_poly.entity_id
_entity_poly.type
_entity_poly.pdbx_seq_one_letter_code
_entity_poly.pdbx_strand_id
1 'polypeptide(L)'
;MELKDYQADVLTDLSAYLQTLLDCKGHLGKAFNTFWKNKGVLNQAYKNNVQEVPHVCVKVPTAGGKTFIAVNALERVFTAFAEYNPSRPKFVVWLVPSLTILEQTVKNLANIDHPYRQRLNDLFQGRVQVYEKTDVLQGAGFNADTVREQLSVVVMSFDSLKATNKENRKAYQENGYLASFLNDNTHDAVLLPEYDKTSLINVIRTLNPVVVVDESHNAESTLSVDMLRNLNPSFIFDLTATPRDNSNIISYVDALRLKKRNMVKLPVIVANQRSQEDVIMAALNMRRQLEVLAEKAEANGGGYIRPIVLFQAEPKSKDDNTTFEKVKQVLLDLNIPPEHIAIKTANVNELKGVDLMDRHCPVRYIITVNALKEGWDCPFAYVLATLANKSSVVDVTQILGRVLRMPYQRKHEAELLNLSYVFTASNQFQGTLSQVVAGLNNAGFSRRDYREVDLSISNEAVEPSEIEPQQDDLWSSGTPEPARALMDAFMMDAAKLNPNWEAEALQSADSASDGTNHAVPAGGASAIEVIKARAVAQAQAFEAQAAQTEDNPCPDELKADMNEHKMKPKFEASAQGILLPQFFLRLPSAGGFFAEIDEWHKLAKENLLSDLSLIHI
;
A
#
# COMPACT_ATOMS: atom_id res chain seq x y z
N MET A 1 -14.24 15.97 0.69
CA MET A 1 -12.86 15.51 1.03
C MET A 1 -11.89 16.29 0.18
N GLU A 2 -10.89 16.93 0.80
CA GLU A 2 -9.88 17.74 0.11
C GLU A 2 -8.61 16.95 -0.13
N LEU A 3 -7.89 17.29 -1.19
CA LEU A 3 -6.57 16.74 -1.49
C LEU A 3 -5.56 17.22 -0.43
N LYS A 4 -4.76 16.30 0.08
CA LYS A 4 -3.56 16.67 0.83
C LYS A 4 -2.50 17.20 -0.17
N ASP A 5 -1.55 18.00 0.31
CA ASP A 5 -0.50 18.59 -0.53
C ASP A 5 0.28 17.55 -1.36
N TYR A 6 0.76 16.47 -0.73
CA TYR A 6 1.45 15.40 -1.45
C TYR A 6 0.59 14.72 -2.53
N GLN A 7 -0.74 14.66 -2.34
CA GLN A 7 -1.66 14.13 -3.35
C GLN A 7 -1.80 15.13 -4.50
N ALA A 8 -1.84 16.43 -4.19
CA ALA A 8 -1.86 17.49 -5.20
C ALA A 8 -0.55 17.50 -6.00
N ASP A 9 0.59 17.27 -5.36
CA ASP A 9 1.88 17.17 -6.03
C ASP A 9 1.94 16.00 -7.00
N VAL A 10 1.42 14.82 -6.59
CA VAL A 10 1.29 13.66 -7.49
C VAL A 10 0.47 14.00 -8.74
N LEU A 11 -0.64 14.72 -8.57
CA LEU A 11 -1.48 15.13 -9.70
C LEU A 11 -0.81 16.21 -10.56
N THR A 12 0.01 17.07 -9.96
CA THR A 12 0.83 18.05 -10.68
C THR A 12 1.89 17.33 -11.51
N ASP A 13 2.54 16.32 -10.95
CA ASP A 13 3.49 15.48 -11.66
C ASP A 13 2.85 14.74 -12.84
N LEU A 14 1.65 14.19 -12.63
CA LEU A 14 0.90 13.55 -13.70
C LEU A 14 0.56 14.55 -14.81
N SER A 15 0.07 15.74 -14.46
CA SER A 15 -0.25 16.79 -15.45
C SER A 15 0.99 17.24 -16.23
N ALA A 16 2.12 17.42 -15.55
CA ALA A 16 3.39 17.77 -16.18
C ALA A 16 3.89 16.67 -17.13
N TYR A 17 3.74 15.39 -16.73
CA TYR A 17 4.08 14.27 -17.59
C TYR A 17 3.18 14.22 -18.84
N LEU A 18 1.86 14.35 -18.65
CA LEU A 18 0.89 14.38 -19.77
C LEU A 18 1.22 15.51 -20.75
N GLN A 19 1.46 16.72 -20.25
CA GLN A 19 1.87 17.84 -21.11
C GLN A 19 3.17 17.54 -21.85
N THR A 20 4.18 16.99 -21.17
CA THR A 20 5.45 16.61 -21.82
C THR A 20 5.24 15.56 -22.88
N LEU A 21 4.30 14.62 -22.65
CA LEU A 21 3.93 13.59 -23.61
C LEU A 21 3.29 14.19 -24.87
N LEU A 22 2.41 15.19 -24.70
CA LEU A 22 1.82 15.96 -25.78
C LEU A 22 2.90 16.70 -26.58
N ASP A 23 3.78 17.44 -25.90
CA ASP A 23 4.87 18.23 -26.51
C ASP A 23 5.84 17.31 -27.30
N CYS A 24 6.04 16.10 -26.81
CA CYS A 24 6.85 15.08 -27.48
C CYS A 24 6.08 14.28 -28.55
N LYS A 25 4.84 14.67 -28.91
CA LYS A 25 4.02 13.98 -29.91
C LYS A 25 3.89 12.48 -29.67
N GLY A 26 3.69 12.08 -28.42
CA GLY A 26 3.51 10.68 -28.05
C GLY A 26 4.77 9.81 -27.97
N HIS A 27 5.95 10.35 -28.22
CA HIS A 27 7.19 9.58 -28.07
C HIS A 27 7.48 9.28 -26.59
N LEU A 28 7.08 8.11 -26.10
CA LEU A 28 7.04 7.72 -24.69
C LEU A 28 8.40 7.86 -24.02
N GLY A 29 9.45 7.30 -24.60
CA GLY A 29 10.80 7.37 -24.05
C GLY A 29 11.33 8.79 -23.97
N LYS A 30 11.12 9.60 -25.03
CA LYS A 30 11.52 11.00 -25.04
C LYS A 30 10.74 11.81 -24.00
N ALA A 31 9.43 11.61 -23.89
CA ALA A 31 8.59 12.29 -22.93
C ALA A 31 9.01 11.98 -21.50
N PHE A 32 9.24 10.71 -21.17
CA PHE A 32 9.66 10.29 -19.85
C PHE A 32 11.04 10.87 -19.46
N ASN A 33 12.00 10.83 -20.37
CA ASN A 33 13.32 11.40 -20.13
C ASN A 33 13.26 12.94 -20.00
N THR A 34 12.46 13.62 -20.83
CA THR A 34 12.28 15.07 -20.76
C THR A 34 11.62 15.49 -19.46
N PHE A 35 10.58 14.76 -19.03
CA PHE A 35 9.90 14.99 -17.76
C PHE A 35 10.89 14.95 -16.57
N TRP A 36 11.72 13.92 -16.47
CA TRP A 36 12.70 13.82 -15.39
C TRP A 36 13.84 14.85 -15.50
N LYS A 37 14.27 15.14 -16.72
CA LYS A 37 15.25 16.19 -16.97
C LYS A 37 14.76 17.57 -16.49
N ASN A 38 13.47 17.86 -16.73
CA ASN A 38 12.86 19.12 -16.27
C ASN A 38 12.79 19.21 -14.74
N LYS A 39 12.73 18.05 -14.05
CA LYS A 39 12.85 17.95 -12.59
C LYS A 39 14.29 17.99 -12.06
N GLY A 40 15.29 18.10 -12.94
CA GLY A 40 16.70 18.09 -12.56
C GLY A 40 17.23 16.73 -12.13
N VAL A 41 16.53 15.65 -12.46
CA VAL A 41 16.86 14.29 -12.06
C VAL A 41 17.17 13.45 -13.31
N LEU A 42 18.30 12.73 -13.29
CA LEU A 42 18.54 11.66 -14.25
C LEU A 42 17.77 10.43 -13.81
N ASN A 43 17.03 9.80 -14.72
CA ASN A 43 16.24 8.61 -14.42
C ASN A 43 16.54 7.48 -15.41
N GLN A 44 16.11 6.27 -15.03
CA GLN A 44 16.19 5.11 -15.91
C GLN A 44 15.43 5.33 -17.22
N ALA A 45 15.81 4.62 -18.25
CA ALA A 45 15.09 4.66 -19.52
C ALA A 45 13.64 4.15 -19.35
N TYR A 46 12.71 4.74 -20.10
CA TYR A 46 11.34 4.29 -20.14
C TYR A 46 11.24 2.80 -20.50
N LYS A 47 10.46 2.06 -19.73
CA LYS A 47 10.19 0.63 -19.96
C LYS A 47 8.90 0.49 -20.77
N ASN A 48 9.01 0.06 -22.00
CA ASN A 48 7.87 -0.10 -22.91
C ASN A 48 7.14 -1.44 -22.67
N ASN A 49 6.52 -1.59 -21.50
CA ASN A 49 5.85 -2.83 -21.07
C ASN A 49 4.67 -3.21 -21.97
N VAL A 50 3.82 -2.24 -22.29
CA VAL A 50 2.76 -2.37 -23.29
C VAL A 50 3.12 -1.44 -24.44
N GLN A 51 3.33 -2.04 -25.60
CA GLN A 51 3.85 -1.33 -26.75
C GLN A 51 2.96 -0.14 -27.11
N GLU A 52 3.58 1.04 -27.28
CA GLU A 52 2.94 2.30 -27.68
C GLU A 52 1.88 2.87 -26.72
N VAL A 53 1.74 2.27 -25.54
CA VAL A 53 0.81 2.74 -24.52
C VAL A 53 1.56 3.45 -23.41
N PRO A 54 1.22 4.71 -23.08
CA PRO A 54 1.78 5.36 -21.92
C PRO A 54 1.41 4.59 -20.65
N HIS A 55 2.42 4.00 -20.00
CA HIS A 55 2.27 3.26 -18.76
C HIS A 55 3.12 3.93 -17.68
N VAL A 56 2.47 4.62 -16.76
CA VAL A 56 3.13 5.36 -15.68
C VAL A 56 2.73 4.85 -14.32
N CYS A 57 3.67 4.94 -13.39
CA CYS A 57 3.52 4.46 -12.03
C CYS A 57 3.71 5.61 -11.04
N VAL A 58 2.94 5.58 -9.96
CA VAL A 58 3.08 6.46 -8.81
C VAL A 58 3.36 5.61 -7.57
N LYS A 59 4.50 5.88 -6.91
CA LYS A 59 4.82 5.23 -5.64
C LYS A 59 4.17 5.99 -4.50
N VAL A 60 3.18 5.37 -3.86
CA VAL A 60 2.50 5.92 -2.67
C VAL A 60 2.42 4.84 -1.60
N PRO A 61 2.95 5.06 -0.39
CA PRO A 61 2.88 4.08 0.68
C PRO A 61 1.45 3.67 1.02
N THR A 62 1.29 2.54 1.68
CA THR A 62 0.00 2.10 2.22
C THR A 62 -0.57 3.19 3.14
N ALA A 63 -1.88 3.38 3.13
CA ALA A 63 -2.61 4.47 3.78
C ALA A 63 -2.42 5.87 3.18
N GLY A 64 -1.66 6.02 2.09
CA GLY A 64 -1.48 7.32 1.41
C GLY A 64 -2.64 7.77 0.52
N GLY A 65 -3.77 7.04 0.49
CA GLY A 65 -4.97 7.44 -0.26
C GLY A 65 -4.87 7.23 -1.77
N LYS A 66 -4.22 6.15 -2.21
CA LYS A 66 -4.04 5.77 -3.63
C LYS A 66 -5.32 5.87 -4.45
N THR A 67 -6.41 5.30 -3.95
CA THR A 67 -7.72 5.33 -4.63
C THR A 67 -8.22 6.76 -4.85
N PHE A 68 -8.03 7.66 -3.87
CA PHE A 68 -8.44 9.07 -4.01
C PHE A 68 -7.56 9.85 -5.00
N ILE A 69 -6.26 9.52 -5.05
CA ILE A 69 -5.36 10.04 -6.09
C ILE A 69 -5.84 9.59 -7.46
N ALA A 70 -6.17 8.29 -7.64
CA ALA A 70 -6.66 7.75 -8.91
C ALA A 70 -7.96 8.41 -9.36
N VAL A 71 -8.92 8.60 -8.45
CA VAL A 71 -10.18 9.32 -8.74
C VAL A 71 -9.90 10.71 -9.33
N ASN A 72 -8.97 11.46 -8.73
CA ASN A 72 -8.62 12.81 -9.22
C ASN A 72 -7.75 12.78 -10.49
N ALA A 73 -6.95 11.73 -10.69
CA ALA A 73 -6.12 11.55 -11.88
C ALA A 73 -6.95 11.37 -13.16
N LEU A 74 -8.13 10.74 -13.08
CA LEU A 74 -9.00 10.51 -14.24
C LEU A 74 -9.35 11.80 -14.96
N GLU A 75 -9.66 12.86 -14.22
CA GLU A 75 -9.98 14.15 -14.84
C GLU A 75 -8.78 14.72 -15.61
N ARG A 76 -7.57 14.63 -15.05
CA ARG A 76 -6.34 15.09 -15.72
C ARG A 76 -6.07 14.34 -17.02
N VAL A 77 -6.24 13.02 -16.98
CA VAL A 77 -6.02 12.14 -18.15
C VAL A 77 -7.05 12.46 -19.23
N PHE A 78 -8.34 12.53 -18.90
CA PHE A 78 -9.38 12.80 -19.89
C PHE A 78 -9.34 14.23 -20.42
N THR A 79 -8.88 15.21 -19.64
CA THR A 79 -8.64 16.58 -20.12
C THR A 79 -7.53 16.60 -21.17
N ALA A 80 -6.42 15.91 -20.91
CA ALA A 80 -5.34 15.76 -21.87
C ALA A 80 -5.80 15.04 -23.15
N PHE A 81 -6.65 14.02 -23.04
CA PHE A 81 -7.23 13.35 -24.20
C PHE A 81 -8.14 14.25 -25.05
N ALA A 82 -8.93 15.11 -24.39
CA ALA A 82 -9.87 15.97 -25.09
C ALA A 82 -9.20 16.97 -26.01
N GLU A 83 -7.90 17.26 -25.83
CA GLU A 83 -7.12 18.10 -26.74
C GLU A 83 -6.96 17.45 -28.12
N TYR A 84 -6.94 16.12 -28.21
CA TYR A 84 -6.75 15.40 -29.46
C TYR A 84 -8.04 14.79 -29.99
N ASN A 85 -8.83 14.17 -29.13
CA ASN A 85 -10.07 13.52 -29.52
C ASN A 85 -11.18 13.82 -28.51
N PRO A 86 -11.87 14.97 -28.63
CA PRO A 86 -12.92 15.37 -27.70
C PRO A 86 -14.15 14.47 -27.72
N SER A 87 -14.34 13.66 -28.76
CA SER A 87 -15.47 12.73 -28.90
C SER A 87 -15.22 11.35 -28.29
N ARG A 88 -14.02 11.12 -27.75
CA ARG A 88 -13.64 9.85 -27.17
C ARG A 88 -14.48 9.52 -25.92
N PRO A 89 -14.98 8.27 -25.80
CA PRO A 89 -15.69 7.84 -24.60
C PRO A 89 -14.79 7.94 -23.35
N LYS A 90 -15.36 8.43 -22.25
CA LYS A 90 -14.66 8.41 -20.94
C LYS A 90 -14.86 7.05 -20.28
N PHE A 91 -14.10 6.07 -20.74
CA PHE A 91 -14.21 4.69 -20.31
C PHE A 91 -12.97 4.26 -19.52
N VAL A 92 -13.20 3.70 -18.34
CA VAL A 92 -12.16 3.28 -17.38
C VAL A 92 -12.33 1.80 -17.05
N VAL A 93 -11.23 1.06 -17.11
CA VAL A 93 -11.12 -0.26 -16.49
C VAL A 93 -10.28 -0.11 -15.23
N TRP A 94 -10.89 -0.36 -14.08
CA TRP A 94 -10.21 -0.28 -12.77
C TRP A 94 -9.87 -1.68 -12.28
N LEU A 95 -8.59 -2.02 -12.29
CA LEU A 95 -8.08 -3.33 -11.92
C LEU A 95 -7.64 -3.35 -10.46
N VAL A 96 -8.11 -4.36 -9.73
CA VAL A 96 -7.79 -4.58 -8.33
C VAL A 96 -7.30 -6.02 -8.09
N PRO A 97 -6.48 -6.27 -7.04
CA PRO A 97 -5.83 -7.56 -6.84
C PRO A 97 -6.78 -8.69 -6.40
N SER A 98 -7.89 -8.37 -5.73
CA SER A 98 -8.77 -9.40 -5.16
C SER A 98 -10.24 -9.04 -5.17
N LEU A 99 -11.11 -10.04 -4.98
CA LEU A 99 -12.57 -9.87 -4.90
C LEU A 99 -12.97 -8.97 -3.72
N THR A 100 -12.30 -9.07 -2.59
CA THR A 100 -12.63 -8.25 -1.40
C THR A 100 -12.33 -6.77 -1.65
N ILE A 101 -11.21 -6.46 -2.33
CA ILE A 101 -10.89 -5.08 -2.73
C ILE A 101 -11.84 -4.61 -3.83
N LEU A 102 -12.26 -5.51 -4.73
CA LEU A 102 -13.27 -5.21 -5.74
C LEU A 102 -14.57 -4.74 -5.09
N GLU A 103 -15.15 -5.54 -4.19
CA GLU A 103 -16.38 -5.19 -3.47
C GLU A 103 -16.25 -3.84 -2.74
N GLN A 104 -15.13 -3.61 -2.07
CA GLN A 104 -14.85 -2.35 -1.38
C GLN A 104 -14.74 -1.18 -2.36
N THR A 105 -14.03 -1.35 -3.48
CA THR A 105 -13.83 -0.30 -4.49
C THR A 105 -15.17 0.05 -5.15
N VAL A 106 -15.94 -0.95 -5.56
CA VAL A 106 -17.29 -0.75 -6.12
C VAL A 106 -18.18 -0.03 -5.12
N LYS A 107 -18.26 -0.50 -3.87
CA LYS A 107 -19.05 0.15 -2.82
C LYS A 107 -18.66 1.61 -2.64
N ASN A 108 -17.38 1.93 -2.60
CA ASN A 108 -16.90 3.30 -2.38
C ASN A 108 -17.13 4.22 -3.60
N LEU A 109 -17.01 3.70 -4.82
CA LEU A 109 -17.19 4.48 -6.04
C LEU A 109 -18.68 4.58 -6.46
N ALA A 110 -19.52 3.60 -6.09
CA ALA A 110 -20.94 3.60 -6.44
C ALA A 110 -21.82 4.33 -5.42
N ASN A 111 -21.45 4.31 -4.12
CA ASN A 111 -22.24 4.92 -3.05
C ASN A 111 -22.20 6.46 -3.17
N ILE A 112 -23.36 7.07 -3.41
CA ILE A 112 -23.51 8.52 -3.63
C ILE A 112 -23.05 9.38 -2.44
N ASP A 113 -23.12 8.83 -1.23
CA ASP A 113 -22.70 9.53 0.00
C ASP A 113 -21.21 9.36 0.28
N HIS A 114 -20.53 8.48 -0.44
CA HIS A 114 -19.10 8.27 -0.24
C HIS A 114 -18.26 9.40 -0.86
N PRO A 115 -17.23 9.92 -0.16
CA PRO A 115 -16.43 11.04 -0.65
C PRO A 115 -15.79 10.83 -2.03
N TYR A 116 -15.44 9.59 -2.39
CA TYR A 116 -14.87 9.27 -3.70
C TYR A 116 -15.90 9.43 -4.81
N ARG A 117 -17.15 8.97 -4.58
CA ARG A 117 -18.23 9.16 -5.54
C ARG A 117 -18.61 10.64 -5.68
N GLN A 118 -18.72 11.36 -4.57
CA GLN A 118 -18.97 12.80 -4.59
C GLN A 118 -17.90 13.52 -5.41
N ARG A 119 -16.63 13.15 -5.21
CA ARG A 119 -15.53 13.75 -5.99
C ARG A 119 -15.61 13.42 -7.48
N LEU A 120 -15.95 12.20 -7.87
CA LEU A 120 -16.22 11.88 -9.27
C LEU A 120 -17.37 12.69 -9.85
N ASN A 121 -18.46 12.85 -9.10
CA ASN A 121 -19.59 13.65 -9.51
C ASN A 121 -19.20 15.13 -9.73
N ASP A 122 -18.38 15.71 -8.85
CA ASP A 122 -17.86 17.07 -9.01
C ASP A 122 -17.01 17.21 -10.28
N LEU A 123 -16.10 16.26 -10.53
CA LEU A 123 -15.19 16.29 -11.66
C LEU A 123 -15.89 16.02 -13.01
N PHE A 124 -16.92 15.20 -13.02
CA PHE A 124 -17.62 14.77 -14.24
C PHE A 124 -19.09 15.20 -14.27
N GLN A 125 -19.46 16.25 -13.54
CA GLN A 125 -20.78 16.91 -13.57
C GLN A 125 -21.95 15.94 -13.27
N GLY A 126 -21.74 15.01 -12.36
CA GLY A 126 -22.71 13.99 -11.98
C GLY A 126 -22.92 12.88 -13.01
N ARG A 127 -22.27 12.95 -14.17
CA ARG A 127 -22.38 11.94 -15.24
C ARG A 127 -21.35 10.83 -15.02
N VAL A 128 -21.63 9.97 -14.05
CA VAL A 128 -20.72 8.87 -13.66
C VAL A 128 -21.53 7.61 -13.41
N GLN A 129 -21.10 6.49 -13.98
CA GLN A 129 -21.63 5.18 -13.69
C GLN A 129 -20.51 4.21 -13.38
N VAL A 130 -20.70 3.41 -12.33
CA VAL A 130 -19.77 2.37 -11.90
C VAL A 130 -20.43 1.02 -12.10
N TYR A 131 -19.71 0.10 -12.69
CA TYR A 131 -20.19 -1.24 -13.04
C TYR A 131 -19.26 -2.31 -12.48
N GLU A 132 -19.83 -3.44 -12.10
CA GLU A 132 -19.12 -4.68 -11.97
C GLU A 132 -19.12 -5.46 -13.31
N LYS A 133 -18.24 -6.45 -13.43
CA LYS A 133 -18.21 -7.33 -14.60
C LYS A 133 -19.58 -7.96 -14.90
N THR A 134 -20.30 -8.36 -13.85
CA THR A 134 -21.64 -8.96 -13.97
C THR A 134 -22.66 -8.02 -14.57
N ASP A 135 -22.66 -6.76 -14.19
CA ASP A 135 -23.57 -5.72 -14.71
C ASP A 135 -23.35 -5.53 -16.22
N VAL A 136 -22.08 -5.42 -16.60
CA VAL A 136 -21.69 -5.25 -18.01
C VAL A 136 -22.10 -6.47 -18.85
N LEU A 137 -21.87 -7.70 -18.33
CA LEU A 137 -22.26 -8.92 -19.02
C LEU A 137 -23.77 -9.09 -19.17
N GLN A 138 -24.57 -8.46 -18.30
CA GLN A 138 -26.03 -8.47 -18.35
C GLN A 138 -26.59 -7.26 -19.13
N GLY A 139 -25.74 -6.35 -19.60
CA GLY A 139 -26.18 -5.13 -20.27
C GLY A 139 -26.94 -4.17 -19.36
N ALA A 140 -26.73 -4.24 -18.04
CA ALA A 140 -27.43 -3.43 -17.05
C ALA A 140 -27.02 -1.95 -17.14
N GLY A 141 -27.65 -1.18 -18.04
CA GLY A 141 -27.36 0.22 -18.30
C GLY A 141 -26.03 0.47 -19.04
N PHE A 142 -25.34 -0.58 -19.46
CA PHE A 142 -24.09 -0.49 -20.20
C PHE A 142 -24.36 -0.72 -21.69
N ASN A 143 -24.37 0.36 -22.44
CA ASN A 143 -24.55 0.35 -23.90
C ASN A 143 -23.74 1.49 -24.54
N ALA A 144 -23.64 1.50 -25.88
CA ALA A 144 -22.80 2.44 -26.60
C ALA A 144 -23.15 3.91 -26.36
N ASP A 145 -24.42 4.25 -26.18
CA ASP A 145 -24.86 5.63 -25.98
C ASP A 145 -24.52 6.10 -24.56
N THR A 146 -24.82 5.30 -23.55
CA THR A 146 -24.50 5.66 -22.15
C THR A 146 -23.00 5.83 -21.93
N VAL A 147 -22.16 4.97 -22.54
CA VAL A 147 -20.70 5.09 -22.43
C VAL A 147 -20.14 6.34 -23.11
N ARG A 148 -20.80 6.85 -24.15
CA ARG A 148 -20.40 8.12 -24.81
C ARG A 148 -20.74 9.35 -23.99
N GLU A 149 -21.84 9.32 -23.24
CA GLU A 149 -22.39 10.51 -22.56
C GLU A 149 -21.84 10.73 -21.15
N GLN A 150 -21.22 9.71 -20.54
CA GLN A 150 -20.80 9.75 -19.14
C GLN A 150 -19.44 9.09 -18.91
N LEU A 151 -18.87 9.32 -17.72
CA LEU A 151 -17.76 8.52 -17.23
C LEU A 151 -18.28 7.13 -16.86
N SER A 152 -17.80 6.09 -17.54
CA SER A 152 -18.12 4.69 -17.26
C SER A 152 -16.90 3.99 -16.67
N VAL A 153 -17.02 3.53 -15.41
CA VAL A 153 -15.95 2.84 -14.68
C VAL A 153 -16.33 1.38 -14.47
N VAL A 154 -15.60 0.46 -15.08
CA VAL A 154 -15.77 -0.97 -14.87
C VAL A 154 -14.69 -1.45 -13.91
N VAL A 155 -15.09 -1.94 -12.72
CA VAL A 155 -14.16 -2.46 -11.72
C VAL A 155 -14.04 -3.97 -11.90
N MET A 156 -12.80 -4.46 -12.03
CA MET A 156 -12.50 -5.87 -12.28
C MET A 156 -11.32 -6.34 -11.42
N SER A 157 -11.32 -7.60 -11.00
CA SER A 157 -10.13 -8.21 -10.42
C SER A 157 -9.19 -8.74 -11.52
N PHE A 158 -7.87 -8.81 -11.23
CA PHE A 158 -6.92 -9.43 -12.15
C PHE A 158 -7.35 -10.84 -12.56
N ASP A 159 -7.87 -11.63 -11.61
CA ASP A 159 -8.31 -12.99 -11.89
C ASP A 159 -9.52 -13.06 -12.81
N SER A 160 -10.36 -12.03 -12.83
CA SER A 160 -11.54 -11.99 -13.69
C SER A 160 -11.22 -11.88 -15.20
N LEU A 161 -9.98 -11.51 -15.53
CA LEU A 161 -9.45 -11.45 -16.89
C LEU A 161 -8.69 -12.72 -17.30
N LYS A 162 -8.47 -13.66 -16.36
CA LYS A 162 -7.87 -14.96 -16.68
C LYS A 162 -8.95 -15.93 -17.13
N ALA A 163 -8.86 -16.49 -18.32
CA ALA A 163 -9.82 -17.47 -18.85
C ALA A 163 -9.70 -18.86 -18.18
N THR A 164 -9.32 -18.91 -16.90
CA THR A 164 -9.00 -20.15 -16.18
C THR A 164 -10.23 -20.93 -15.71
N ASN A 165 -11.32 -20.23 -15.38
CA ASN A 165 -12.56 -20.85 -14.89
C ASN A 165 -13.78 -20.48 -15.75
N LYS A 166 -14.92 -21.16 -15.51
CA LYS A 166 -16.15 -21.00 -16.30
C LYS A 166 -16.71 -19.56 -16.24
N GLU A 167 -16.65 -18.92 -15.08
CA GLU A 167 -17.16 -17.55 -14.86
C GLU A 167 -16.28 -16.50 -15.55
N ASN A 168 -14.95 -16.70 -15.53
CA ASN A 168 -14.02 -15.79 -16.17
C ASN A 168 -14.10 -15.90 -17.70
N ARG A 169 -14.35 -17.09 -18.24
CA ARG A 169 -14.55 -17.32 -19.68
C ARG A 169 -15.74 -16.55 -20.26
N LYS A 170 -16.73 -16.18 -19.46
CA LYS A 170 -17.89 -15.40 -19.93
C LYS A 170 -17.48 -14.05 -20.55
N ALA A 171 -16.36 -13.46 -20.13
CA ALA A 171 -15.85 -12.24 -20.74
C ALA A 171 -15.35 -12.40 -22.18
N TYR A 172 -15.11 -13.64 -22.60
CA TYR A 172 -14.57 -14.01 -23.92
C TYR A 172 -15.61 -14.68 -24.82
N GLN A 173 -16.84 -14.86 -24.33
CA GLN A 173 -17.92 -15.48 -25.10
C GLN A 173 -18.79 -14.43 -25.78
N GLU A 174 -19.48 -14.84 -26.84
CA GLU A 174 -20.52 -14.06 -27.49
C GLU A 174 -21.53 -13.52 -26.46
N ASN A 175 -21.89 -12.25 -26.60
CA ASN A 175 -22.85 -11.61 -25.71
C ASN A 175 -23.76 -10.62 -26.44
N GLY A 176 -24.99 -11.02 -26.74
CA GLY A 176 -25.97 -10.22 -27.44
C GLY A 176 -26.34 -8.90 -26.75
N TYR A 177 -26.19 -8.77 -25.43
CA TYR A 177 -26.40 -7.52 -24.71
C TYR A 177 -25.40 -6.44 -25.09
N LEU A 178 -24.24 -6.81 -25.61
CA LEU A 178 -23.17 -5.91 -26.01
C LEU A 178 -23.19 -5.57 -27.51
N ALA A 179 -24.16 -6.06 -28.26
CA ALA A 179 -24.28 -5.82 -29.70
C ALA A 179 -24.38 -4.33 -30.09
N SER A 180 -24.86 -3.45 -29.18
CA SER A 180 -24.91 -2.01 -29.42
C SER A 180 -23.56 -1.34 -29.63
N PHE A 181 -22.46 -1.99 -29.22
CA PHE A 181 -21.10 -1.49 -29.41
C PHE A 181 -20.52 -1.81 -30.79
N LEU A 182 -21.18 -2.70 -31.54
CA LEU A 182 -20.78 -3.01 -32.92
C LEU A 182 -21.36 -1.94 -33.84
N ASN A 183 -20.49 -1.27 -34.56
CA ASN A 183 -20.86 -0.36 -35.63
C ASN A 183 -20.03 -0.71 -36.89
N ASP A 184 -20.46 -0.20 -38.05
CA ASP A 184 -19.80 -0.46 -39.33
C ASP A 184 -18.34 0.03 -39.39
N ASN A 185 -17.94 0.90 -38.44
CA ASN A 185 -16.60 1.46 -38.33
C ASN A 185 -15.71 0.71 -37.33
N THR A 186 -16.16 -0.42 -36.77
CA THR A 186 -15.32 -1.22 -35.87
C THR A 186 -14.20 -1.87 -36.68
N HIS A 187 -12.98 -1.38 -36.53
CA HIS A 187 -11.82 -1.93 -37.24
C HIS A 187 -11.49 -3.32 -36.70
N ASP A 188 -11.53 -4.33 -37.55
CA ASP A 188 -11.19 -5.72 -37.18
C ASP A 188 -9.75 -5.84 -36.63
N ALA A 189 -8.85 -4.94 -36.99
CA ALA A 189 -7.48 -4.88 -36.47
C ALA A 189 -7.37 -4.65 -34.96
N VAL A 190 -8.40 -4.09 -34.34
CA VAL A 190 -8.42 -3.85 -32.88
C VAL A 190 -8.90 -5.08 -32.12
N LEU A 191 -9.67 -5.95 -32.75
CA LEU A 191 -10.30 -7.09 -32.12
C LEU A 191 -9.30 -8.26 -31.93
N LEU A 192 -9.55 -9.08 -30.91
CA LEU A 192 -8.92 -10.39 -30.76
C LEU A 192 -9.69 -11.38 -31.64
N PRO A 193 -9.09 -11.88 -32.71
CA PRO A 193 -9.80 -12.67 -33.76
C PRO A 193 -10.28 -14.04 -33.25
N GLU A 194 -9.69 -14.53 -32.13
CA GLU A 194 -10.07 -15.80 -31.51
C GLU A 194 -11.37 -15.72 -30.70
N TYR A 195 -11.90 -14.52 -30.48
CA TYR A 195 -13.13 -14.31 -29.69
C TYR A 195 -14.19 -13.56 -30.50
N ASP A 196 -15.46 -13.80 -30.15
CA ASP A 196 -16.57 -13.13 -30.81
C ASP A 196 -16.50 -11.60 -30.67
N LYS A 197 -16.95 -10.88 -31.69
CA LYS A 197 -16.94 -9.41 -31.73
C LYS A 197 -17.75 -8.79 -30.60
N THR A 198 -18.84 -9.44 -30.16
CA THR A 198 -19.68 -9.01 -29.03
C THR A 198 -19.14 -9.44 -27.67
N SER A 199 -18.04 -10.17 -27.61
CA SER A 199 -17.44 -10.52 -26.33
C SER A 199 -17.05 -9.27 -25.55
N LEU A 200 -17.17 -9.35 -24.20
CA LEU A 200 -16.82 -8.21 -23.36
C LEU A 200 -15.39 -7.72 -23.59
N ILE A 201 -14.44 -8.66 -23.79
CA ILE A 201 -13.05 -8.28 -24.02
C ILE A 201 -12.89 -7.46 -25.32
N ASN A 202 -13.57 -7.84 -26.41
CA ASN A 202 -13.52 -7.11 -27.66
C ASN A 202 -14.23 -5.76 -27.58
N VAL A 203 -15.34 -5.67 -26.85
CA VAL A 203 -16.01 -4.39 -26.56
C VAL A 203 -15.10 -3.47 -25.76
N ILE A 204 -14.44 -3.95 -24.71
CA ILE A 204 -13.46 -3.15 -23.95
C ILE A 204 -12.35 -2.64 -24.88
N ARG A 205 -11.83 -3.49 -25.76
CA ARG A 205 -10.79 -3.12 -26.71
C ARG A 205 -11.21 -2.00 -27.67
N THR A 206 -12.45 -2.05 -28.17
CA THR A 206 -12.96 -1.00 -29.07
C THR A 206 -13.16 0.35 -28.35
N LEU A 207 -13.46 0.31 -27.05
CA LEU A 207 -13.59 1.50 -26.22
C LEU A 207 -12.23 2.11 -25.82
N ASN A 208 -11.14 1.39 -25.99
CA ASN A 208 -9.75 1.82 -25.76
C ASN A 208 -9.59 2.52 -24.39
N PRO A 209 -9.74 1.78 -23.27
CA PRO A 209 -9.90 2.31 -21.93
C PRO A 209 -8.68 3.04 -21.39
N VAL A 210 -8.92 3.96 -20.44
CA VAL A 210 -7.92 4.27 -19.42
C VAL A 210 -7.93 3.14 -18.40
N VAL A 211 -6.78 2.54 -18.14
CA VAL A 211 -6.65 1.46 -17.17
C VAL A 211 -6.01 2.00 -15.90
N VAL A 212 -6.72 1.90 -14.79
CA VAL A 212 -6.19 2.17 -13.44
C VAL A 212 -5.81 0.83 -12.81
N VAL A 213 -4.56 0.69 -12.36
CA VAL A 213 -4.06 -0.52 -11.71
C VAL A 213 -3.77 -0.21 -10.26
N ASP A 214 -4.56 -0.77 -9.34
CA ASP A 214 -4.34 -0.59 -7.91
C ASP A 214 -3.56 -1.78 -7.35
N GLU A 215 -2.49 -1.50 -6.60
CA GLU A 215 -1.59 -2.49 -5.99
C GLU A 215 -0.97 -3.46 -7.03
N SER A 216 -0.36 -2.92 -8.07
CA SER A 216 0.22 -3.65 -9.20
C SER A 216 1.28 -4.69 -8.81
N HIS A 217 1.92 -4.55 -7.66
CA HIS A 217 2.89 -5.52 -7.14
C HIS A 217 2.29 -6.92 -6.89
N ASN A 218 0.97 -7.03 -6.74
CA ASN A 218 0.26 -8.30 -6.59
C ASN A 218 -0.04 -8.98 -7.94
N ALA A 219 0.13 -8.30 -9.07
CA ALA A 219 -0.04 -8.91 -10.39
C ALA A 219 1.22 -9.73 -10.77
N GLU A 220 1.07 -11.00 -11.14
CA GLU A 220 2.19 -11.85 -11.59
C GLU A 220 2.84 -11.33 -12.88
N SER A 221 4.15 -11.40 -13.01
CA SER A 221 4.99 -10.57 -13.87
C SER A 221 4.68 -10.54 -15.38
N THR A 222 4.70 -11.66 -16.07
CA THR A 222 4.50 -11.71 -17.54
C THR A 222 3.04 -11.82 -17.94
N LEU A 223 2.26 -12.58 -17.22
CA LEU A 223 0.83 -12.77 -17.46
C LEU A 223 0.04 -11.45 -17.31
N SER A 224 0.49 -10.56 -16.45
CA SER A 224 -0.16 -9.25 -16.23
C SER A 224 0.06 -8.28 -17.40
N VAL A 225 1.20 -8.30 -18.05
CA VAL A 225 1.48 -7.46 -19.22
C VAL A 225 0.60 -7.88 -20.41
N ASP A 226 0.47 -9.19 -20.66
CA ASP A 226 -0.39 -9.70 -21.73
C ASP A 226 -1.87 -9.42 -21.46
N MET A 227 -2.30 -9.51 -20.19
CA MET A 227 -3.66 -9.11 -19.81
C MET A 227 -3.91 -7.62 -20.08
N LEU A 228 -2.98 -6.75 -19.71
CA LEU A 228 -3.10 -5.31 -19.98
C LEU A 228 -3.13 -5.05 -21.51
N ARG A 229 -2.28 -5.71 -22.29
CA ARG A 229 -2.28 -5.62 -23.75
C ARG A 229 -3.62 -6.06 -24.35
N ASN A 230 -4.23 -7.10 -23.78
CA ASN A 230 -5.52 -7.61 -24.24
C ASN A 230 -6.68 -6.63 -24.00
N LEU A 231 -6.55 -5.66 -23.12
CA LEU A 231 -7.54 -4.58 -22.93
C LEU A 231 -7.42 -3.48 -23.99
N ASN A 232 -6.36 -3.43 -24.78
CA ASN A 232 -6.05 -2.34 -25.70
C ASN A 232 -6.13 -0.96 -25.03
N PRO A 233 -5.39 -0.72 -23.94
CA PRO A 233 -5.52 0.52 -23.19
C PRO A 233 -4.95 1.71 -23.94
N SER A 234 -5.51 2.88 -23.68
CA SER A 234 -4.98 4.17 -24.17
C SER A 234 -3.95 4.77 -23.22
N PHE A 235 -4.11 4.48 -21.94
CA PHE A 235 -3.24 4.96 -20.87
C PHE A 235 -3.33 3.98 -19.70
N ILE A 236 -2.20 3.71 -19.06
CA ILE A 236 -2.16 2.89 -17.85
C ILE A 236 -1.62 3.73 -16.71
N PHE A 237 -2.43 3.87 -15.67
CA PHE A 237 -2.09 4.56 -14.44
C PHE A 237 -1.95 3.57 -13.29
N ASP A 238 -0.73 3.32 -12.88
CA ASP A 238 -0.36 2.33 -11.90
C ASP A 238 -0.08 2.99 -10.54
N LEU A 239 -0.71 2.49 -9.48
CA LEU A 239 -0.53 2.98 -8.11
C LEU A 239 -0.08 1.82 -7.23
N THR A 240 1.10 1.98 -6.61
CA THR A 240 1.65 0.93 -5.75
C THR A 240 2.50 1.50 -4.63
N ALA A 241 2.60 0.78 -3.52
CA ALA A 241 3.55 1.08 -2.46
C ALA A 241 4.97 0.60 -2.82
N THR A 242 5.07 -0.47 -3.60
CA THR A 242 6.32 -1.14 -3.99
C THR A 242 6.38 -1.30 -5.50
N PRO A 243 6.85 -0.28 -6.23
CA PRO A 243 7.09 -0.38 -7.66
C PRO A 243 8.02 -1.55 -8.00
N ARG A 244 7.82 -2.14 -9.17
CA ARG A 244 8.70 -3.16 -9.72
C ARG A 244 9.84 -2.54 -10.52
N ASP A 245 10.85 -3.33 -10.84
CA ASP A 245 11.99 -2.88 -11.66
C ASP A 245 11.57 -2.37 -13.04
N ASN A 246 10.44 -2.85 -13.57
CA ASN A 246 9.88 -2.41 -14.84
C ASN A 246 8.84 -1.28 -14.72
N SER A 247 8.64 -0.67 -13.56
CA SER A 247 7.72 0.45 -13.38
C SER A 247 8.31 1.77 -13.89
N ASN A 248 7.52 2.54 -14.63
CA ASN A 248 7.87 3.89 -15.08
C ASN A 248 7.35 4.91 -14.07
N ILE A 249 8.12 5.17 -13.05
CA ILE A 249 7.70 6.01 -11.94
C ILE A 249 7.79 7.48 -12.33
N ILE A 250 6.71 8.24 -12.16
CA ILE A 250 6.66 9.69 -12.41
C ILE A 250 6.55 10.52 -11.13
N SER A 251 6.10 9.91 -10.03
CA SER A 251 5.96 10.60 -8.76
C SER A 251 6.19 9.67 -7.58
N TYR A 252 6.79 10.23 -6.52
CA TYR A 252 7.12 9.52 -5.28
C TYR A 252 6.52 10.24 -4.09
N VAL A 253 5.90 9.46 -3.23
CA VAL A 253 5.48 9.91 -1.89
C VAL A 253 6.21 9.07 -0.88
N ASP A 254 6.95 9.69 0.04
CA ASP A 254 7.58 9.00 1.15
C ASP A 254 6.67 8.93 2.39
N ALA A 255 7.02 8.08 3.33
CA ALA A 255 6.26 7.89 4.56
C ALA A 255 6.26 9.14 5.45
N LEU A 256 7.33 9.92 5.40
CA LEU A 256 7.48 11.14 6.17
C LEU A 256 6.45 12.20 5.77
N ARG A 257 6.17 12.33 4.48
CA ARG A 257 5.11 13.22 3.97
C ARG A 257 3.72 12.79 4.48
N LEU A 258 3.47 11.46 4.56
CA LEU A 258 2.25 10.94 5.16
C LEU A 258 2.15 11.30 6.65
N LYS A 259 3.26 11.18 7.40
CA LYS A 259 3.31 11.55 8.82
C LYS A 259 3.07 13.05 8.99
N LYS A 260 3.74 13.92 8.24
CA LYS A 260 3.54 15.38 8.28
C LYS A 260 2.07 15.78 8.06
N ARG A 261 1.29 14.95 7.33
CA ARG A 261 -0.14 15.16 7.05
C ARG A 261 -1.09 14.30 7.90
N ASN A 262 -0.56 13.70 8.96
CA ASN A 262 -1.31 12.89 9.92
C ASN A 262 -2.11 11.74 9.27
N MET A 263 -1.55 11.14 8.22
CA MET A 263 -2.15 9.99 7.58
C MET A 263 -1.82 8.68 8.29
N VAL A 264 -0.66 8.65 8.96
CA VAL A 264 -0.09 7.44 9.56
C VAL A 264 0.46 7.70 10.96
N LYS A 265 0.35 6.68 11.81
CA LYS A 265 0.90 6.61 13.17
C LYS A 265 2.35 6.14 13.11
N LEU A 266 3.29 7.08 13.04
CA LEU A 266 4.73 6.85 13.02
C LEU A 266 5.44 7.62 14.14
N PRO A 267 6.59 7.15 14.64
CA PRO A 267 7.23 5.87 14.29
C PRO A 267 6.49 4.64 14.80
N VAL A 268 6.84 3.47 14.26
CA VAL A 268 6.42 2.17 14.78
C VAL A 268 7.36 1.77 15.91
N ILE A 269 6.83 1.49 17.07
CA ILE A 269 7.60 1.02 18.23
C ILE A 269 7.56 -0.51 18.23
N VAL A 270 8.69 -1.15 17.99
CA VAL A 270 8.82 -2.61 17.99
C VAL A 270 9.48 -3.04 19.30
N ALA A 271 8.79 -3.81 20.12
CA ALA A 271 9.28 -4.30 21.41
C ALA A 271 9.35 -5.83 21.44
N ASN A 272 10.53 -6.34 21.77
CA ASN A 272 10.74 -7.75 21.99
C ASN A 272 10.45 -8.12 23.45
N GLN A 273 9.67 -9.15 23.65
CA GLN A 273 9.30 -9.71 24.95
C GLN A 273 9.99 -11.05 25.16
N ARG A 274 10.04 -11.52 26.41
CA ARG A 274 10.73 -12.76 26.77
C ARG A 274 9.93 -14.01 26.39
N SER A 275 8.60 -13.91 26.44
CA SER A 275 7.69 -15.01 26.17
C SER A 275 6.45 -14.54 25.39
N GLN A 276 5.66 -15.46 24.88
CA GLN A 276 4.37 -15.16 24.25
C GLN A 276 3.35 -14.62 25.26
N GLU A 277 3.43 -15.06 26.51
CA GLU A 277 2.60 -14.53 27.60
C GLU A 277 2.94 -13.06 27.87
N ASP A 278 4.23 -12.71 27.91
CA ASP A 278 4.67 -11.34 28.05
C ASP A 278 4.20 -10.47 26.88
N VAL A 279 4.14 -11.01 25.66
CA VAL A 279 3.55 -10.31 24.49
C VAL A 279 2.08 -10.02 24.72
N ILE A 280 1.31 -11.01 25.17
CA ILE A 280 -0.12 -10.83 25.44
C ILE A 280 -0.30 -9.76 26.53
N MET A 281 0.41 -9.89 27.65
CA MET A 281 0.29 -8.95 28.76
C MET A 281 0.73 -7.53 28.38
N ALA A 282 1.83 -7.37 27.65
CA ALA A 282 2.27 -6.07 27.16
C ALA A 282 1.24 -5.43 26.21
N ALA A 283 0.62 -6.23 25.33
CA ALA A 283 -0.42 -5.76 24.41
C ALA A 283 -1.69 -5.31 25.15
N LEU A 284 -2.14 -6.08 26.14
CA LEU A 284 -3.31 -5.73 26.97
C LEU A 284 -3.06 -4.45 27.77
N ASN A 285 -1.92 -4.33 28.41
CA ASN A 285 -1.55 -3.17 29.19
C ASN A 285 -1.39 -1.92 28.33
N MET A 286 -0.71 -2.02 27.17
CA MET A 286 -0.58 -0.90 26.23
C MET A 286 -1.95 -0.44 25.73
N ARG A 287 -2.83 -1.37 25.35
CA ARG A 287 -4.18 -1.02 24.90
C ARG A 287 -4.95 -0.22 25.96
N ARG A 288 -4.89 -0.66 27.24
CA ARG A 288 -5.57 0.06 28.32
C ARG A 288 -5.06 1.46 28.51
N GLN A 289 -3.74 1.63 28.51
CA GLN A 289 -3.15 2.96 28.66
C GLN A 289 -3.54 3.88 27.49
N LEU A 290 -3.57 3.34 26.28
CA LEU A 290 -4.06 4.09 25.13
C LEU A 290 -5.56 4.44 25.26
N GLU A 291 -6.38 3.54 25.83
CA GLU A 291 -7.80 3.81 26.07
C GLU A 291 -8.01 4.93 27.06
N VAL A 292 -7.30 4.93 28.19
CA VAL A 292 -7.34 6.02 29.19
C VAL A 292 -6.92 7.37 28.57
N LEU A 293 -5.88 7.37 27.75
CA LEU A 293 -5.45 8.58 27.05
C LEU A 293 -6.48 9.03 25.99
N ALA A 294 -7.12 8.08 25.31
CA ALA A 294 -8.17 8.38 24.34
C ALA A 294 -9.41 8.97 25.01
N GLU A 295 -9.83 8.45 26.18
CA GLU A 295 -10.94 8.97 26.95
C GLU A 295 -10.64 10.39 27.47
N LYS A 296 -9.43 10.64 27.97
CA LYS A 296 -8.99 11.99 28.38
C LYS A 296 -9.00 12.96 27.19
N ALA A 297 -8.49 12.51 26.03
CA ALA A 297 -8.49 13.32 24.81
C ALA A 297 -9.91 13.63 24.32
N GLU A 298 -10.82 12.66 24.42
CA GLU A 298 -12.23 12.85 24.06
C GLU A 298 -12.92 13.85 25.00
N ALA A 299 -12.69 13.74 26.31
CA ALA A 299 -13.20 14.68 27.31
C ALA A 299 -12.73 16.13 27.06
N ASN A 300 -11.55 16.31 26.47
CA ASN A 300 -10.99 17.59 26.03
C ASN A 300 -11.45 18.02 24.63
N GLY A 301 -12.48 17.40 24.05
CA GLY A 301 -13.01 17.75 22.73
C GLY A 301 -12.35 17.02 21.56
N GLY A 302 -11.55 16.00 21.83
CA GLY A 302 -11.02 15.07 20.85
C GLY A 302 -12.08 14.17 20.22
N GLY A 303 -11.73 13.41 19.21
CA GLY A 303 -12.61 12.37 18.63
C GLY A 303 -12.58 11.11 19.47
N TYR A 304 -13.68 10.35 19.44
CA TYR A 304 -13.75 9.03 20.07
C TYR A 304 -12.73 8.07 19.47
N ILE A 305 -11.90 7.46 20.30
CA ILE A 305 -10.93 6.43 19.91
C ILE A 305 -11.06 5.24 20.86
N ARG A 306 -11.22 4.05 20.30
CA ARG A 306 -11.20 2.78 21.02
C ARG A 306 -10.00 1.97 20.53
N PRO A 307 -8.87 1.97 21.26
CA PRO A 307 -7.69 1.22 20.86
C PRO A 307 -7.97 -0.28 20.76
N ILE A 308 -7.59 -0.87 19.63
CA ILE A 308 -7.77 -2.29 19.32
C ILE A 308 -6.40 -2.97 19.22
N VAL A 309 -6.30 -4.17 19.78
CA VAL A 309 -5.16 -5.08 19.62
C VAL A 309 -5.47 -6.10 18.54
N LEU A 310 -4.52 -6.29 17.62
CA LEU A 310 -4.52 -7.40 16.67
C LEU A 310 -3.56 -8.49 17.19
N PHE A 311 -4.10 -9.65 17.49
CA PHE A 311 -3.30 -10.85 17.78
C PHE A 311 -3.12 -11.67 16.52
N GLN A 312 -1.88 -11.84 16.10
CA GLN A 312 -1.53 -12.73 14.99
C GLN A 312 -1.17 -14.10 15.55
N ALA A 313 -2.07 -15.07 15.37
CA ALA A 313 -1.90 -16.47 15.77
C ALA A 313 -1.30 -17.30 14.63
N GLU A 314 -0.80 -18.50 14.97
CA GLU A 314 -0.27 -19.46 14.01
C GLU A 314 -1.37 -20.27 13.30
N PRO A 315 -1.16 -20.68 12.04
CA PRO A 315 -2.05 -21.64 11.40
C PRO A 315 -1.94 -23.02 12.09
N LYS A 316 -3.05 -23.73 12.11
CA LYS A 316 -3.13 -25.08 12.72
C LYS A 316 -2.39 -26.10 11.85
N SER A 317 -1.10 -26.29 12.08
CA SER A 317 -0.26 -27.22 11.32
C SER A 317 0.45 -28.27 12.17
N LYS A 318 0.59 -28.06 13.48
CA LYS A 318 1.22 -28.95 14.45
C LYS A 318 0.54 -28.80 15.81
N ASP A 319 0.66 -29.80 16.68
CA ASP A 319 0.01 -29.81 18.00
C ASP A 319 0.49 -28.70 18.96
N ASP A 320 1.69 -28.16 18.73
CA ASP A 320 2.33 -27.16 19.60
C ASP A 320 2.12 -25.70 19.16
N ASN A 321 1.37 -25.46 18.10
CA ASN A 321 1.16 -24.12 17.58
C ASN A 321 0.24 -23.28 18.47
N THR A 322 0.54 -21.96 18.55
CA THR A 322 -0.34 -20.98 19.20
C THR A 322 -1.48 -20.64 18.27
N THR A 323 -2.52 -21.48 18.30
CA THR A 323 -3.71 -21.32 17.45
C THR A 323 -4.59 -20.18 17.94
N PHE A 324 -5.50 -19.70 17.10
CA PHE A 324 -6.45 -18.66 17.48
C PHE A 324 -7.38 -19.11 18.62
N GLU A 325 -7.69 -20.41 18.73
CA GLU A 325 -8.46 -20.97 19.83
C GLU A 325 -7.73 -20.84 21.17
N LYS A 326 -6.42 -21.14 21.20
CA LYS A 326 -5.58 -21.00 22.40
C LYS A 326 -5.52 -19.53 22.83
N VAL A 327 -5.31 -18.61 21.89
CA VAL A 327 -5.28 -17.16 22.19
C VAL A 327 -6.62 -16.70 22.74
N LYS A 328 -7.74 -17.12 22.13
CA LYS A 328 -9.08 -16.81 22.66
C LYS A 328 -9.26 -17.30 24.09
N GLN A 329 -8.87 -18.55 24.37
CA GLN A 329 -8.99 -19.12 25.70
C GLN A 329 -8.18 -18.33 26.74
N VAL A 330 -6.93 -17.99 26.43
CA VAL A 330 -6.09 -17.15 27.31
C VAL A 330 -6.77 -15.80 27.62
N LEU A 331 -7.37 -15.15 26.63
CA LEU A 331 -8.07 -13.88 26.86
C LEU A 331 -9.31 -14.06 27.75
N LEU A 332 -10.05 -15.16 27.59
CA LEU A 332 -11.20 -15.48 28.45
C LEU A 332 -10.77 -15.82 29.87
N ASP A 333 -9.66 -16.55 30.06
CA ASP A 333 -9.09 -16.88 31.38
C ASP A 333 -8.61 -15.62 32.12
N LEU A 334 -8.25 -14.56 31.37
CA LEU A 334 -7.94 -13.23 31.88
C LEU A 334 -9.19 -12.36 32.12
N ASN A 335 -10.38 -12.99 32.18
CA ASN A 335 -11.67 -12.34 32.40
C ASN A 335 -12.03 -11.25 31.37
N ILE A 336 -11.52 -11.35 30.12
CA ILE A 336 -11.93 -10.45 29.05
C ILE A 336 -13.32 -10.91 28.55
N PRO A 337 -14.32 -10.02 28.49
CA PRO A 337 -15.65 -10.36 28.02
C PRO A 337 -15.62 -10.91 26.59
N PRO A 338 -16.35 -11.99 26.29
CA PRO A 338 -16.37 -12.61 24.95
C PRO A 338 -16.74 -11.64 23.82
N GLU A 339 -17.64 -10.68 24.10
CA GLU A 339 -18.07 -9.65 23.14
C GLU A 339 -16.97 -8.65 22.78
N HIS A 340 -15.89 -8.56 23.58
CA HIS A 340 -14.72 -7.74 23.25
C HIS A 340 -13.76 -8.45 22.30
N ILE A 341 -13.95 -9.75 22.05
CA ILE A 341 -13.03 -10.57 21.24
C ILE A 341 -13.73 -10.93 19.93
N ALA A 342 -13.09 -10.69 18.81
CA ALA A 342 -13.56 -11.09 17.49
C ALA A 342 -12.50 -11.93 16.78
N ILE A 343 -12.94 -12.96 16.06
CA ILE A 343 -12.07 -13.85 15.29
C ILE A 343 -12.24 -13.58 13.80
N LYS A 344 -11.12 -13.43 13.10
CA LYS A 344 -11.07 -13.33 11.65
C LYS A 344 -10.01 -14.26 11.08
N THR A 345 -10.44 -15.40 10.58
CA THR A 345 -9.63 -16.38 9.85
C THR A 345 -10.19 -16.61 8.45
N ALA A 346 -9.59 -17.48 7.67
CA ALA A 346 -10.14 -17.88 6.36
C ALA A 346 -11.57 -18.45 6.45
N ASN A 347 -11.86 -19.20 7.53
CA ASN A 347 -13.11 -19.92 7.72
C ASN A 347 -14.10 -19.23 8.68
N VAL A 348 -13.60 -18.34 9.55
CA VAL A 348 -14.40 -17.65 10.58
C VAL A 348 -14.29 -16.14 10.35
N ASN A 349 -15.43 -15.47 10.26
CA ASN A 349 -15.47 -14.01 10.05
C ASN A 349 -16.54 -13.38 10.96
N GLU A 350 -16.16 -13.14 12.22
CA GLU A 350 -17.01 -12.47 13.21
C GLU A 350 -17.06 -10.94 13.00
N LEU A 351 -16.22 -10.39 12.10
CA LEU A 351 -16.21 -8.97 11.74
C LEU A 351 -17.11 -8.61 10.56
N LYS A 352 -17.84 -9.59 9.98
CA LYS A 352 -18.71 -9.33 8.82
C LYS A 352 -19.87 -8.43 9.23
N GLY A 353 -19.95 -7.23 8.62
CA GLY A 353 -21.01 -6.26 8.91
C GLY A 353 -20.80 -5.45 10.19
N VAL A 354 -19.68 -5.63 10.89
CA VAL A 354 -19.33 -4.86 12.09
C VAL A 354 -18.62 -3.57 11.67
N ASP A 355 -19.16 -2.43 12.08
CA ASP A 355 -18.43 -1.16 11.99
C ASP A 355 -17.52 -1.00 13.22
N LEU A 356 -16.22 -1.21 13.00
CA LEU A 356 -15.21 -1.07 14.06
C LEU A 356 -14.97 0.39 14.50
N MET A 357 -15.49 1.36 13.77
CA MET A 357 -15.41 2.78 14.14
C MET A 357 -16.61 3.23 14.95
N ASP A 358 -17.68 2.46 15.00
CA ASP A 358 -18.87 2.76 15.78
C ASP A 358 -18.53 2.80 17.28
N ARG A 359 -19.03 3.82 17.96
CA ARG A 359 -18.87 4.00 19.42
C ARG A 359 -19.48 2.84 20.22
N HIS A 360 -20.56 2.25 19.74
CA HIS A 360 -21.25 1.15 20.41
C HIS A 360 -20.64 -0.23 20.14
N CYS A 361 -19.68 -0.32 19.24
CA CYS A 361 -19.00 -1.58 18.97
C CYS A 361 -18.14 -2.00 20.19
N PRO A 362 -18.34 -3.20 20.76
CA PRO A 362 -17.60 -3.63 21.94
C PRO A 362 -16.21 -4.18 21.64
N VAL A 363 -15.89 -4.49 20.39
CA VAL A 363 -14.66 -5.20 19.99
C VAL A 363 -13.40 -4.38 20.35
N ARG A 364 -12.50 -5.01 21.11
CA ARG A 364 -11.20 -4.46 21.54
C ARG A 364 -10.03 -5.35 21.12
N TYR A 365 -10.30 -6.62 20.84
CA TYR A 365 -9.31 -7.61 20.50
C TYR A 365 -9.75 -8.36 19.27
N ILE A 366 -8.87 -8.43 18.27
CA ILE A 366 -9.11 -9.18 17.05
C ILE A 366 -8.03 -10.25 16.93
N ILE A 367 -8.44 -11.51 16.82
CA ILE A 367 -7.53 -12.63 16.62
C ILE A 367 -7.58 -13.04 15.15
N THR A 368 -6.42 -13.07 14.52
CA THR A 368 -6.29 -13.44 13.11
C THR A 368 -5.16 -14.43 12.90
N VAL A 369 -5.24 -15.20 11.83
CA VAL A 369 -4.14 -16.04 11.34
C VAL A 369 -3.55 -15.39 10.09
N ASN A 370 -4.27 -15.41 8.97
CA ASN A 370 -3.81 -14.83 7.70
C ASN A 370 -4.92 -14.00 7.00
N ALA A 371 -6.05 -13.79 7.68
CA ALA A 371 -7.29 -13.36 7.04
C ALA A 371 -7.48 -11.82 6.97
N LEU A 372 -6.59 -11.03 7.58
CA LEU A 372 -6.64 -9.56 7.50
C LEU A 372 -5.85 -9.00 6.31
N LYS A 373 -5.53 -9.86 5.33
CA LYS A 373 -4.71 -9.46 4.19
C LYS A 373 -5.39 -8.40 3.33
N GLU A 374 -6.72 -8.46 3.16
CA GLU A 374 -7.43 -7.60 2.22
C GLU A 374 -8.81 -7.16 2.74
N GLY A 375 -9.27 -5.99 2.26
CA GLY A 375 -10.64 -5.53 2.49
C GLY A 375 -11.01 -5.06 3.91
N TRP A 376 -10.05 -4.99 4.84
CA TRP A 376 -10.27 -4.55 6.21
C TRP A 376 -9.59 -3.21 6.47
N ASP A 377 -10.31 -2.31 7.13
CA ASP A 377 -9.80 -1.00 7.53
C ASP A 377 -10.24 -0.68 8.95
N CYS A 378 -9.29 -0.41 9.82
CA CYS A 378 -9.56 0.00 11.18
C CYS A 378 -8.46 0.93 11.73
N PRO A 379 -8.61 2.25 11.61
CA PRO A 379 -7.69 3.22 12.20
C PRO A 379 -7.53 3.10 13.73
N PHE A 380 -8.49 2.46 14.41
CA PHE A 380 -8.42 2.19 15.85
C PHE A 380 -7.52 1.02 16.23
N ALA A 381 -6.98 0.25 15.26
CA ALA A 381 -5.94 -0.72 15.53
C ALA A 381 -4.62 -0.01 15.85
N TYR A 382 -4.13 -0.15 17.07
CA TYR A 382 -2.90 0.49 17.57
C TYR A 382 -1.79 -0.49 17.84
N VAL A 383 -2.14 -1.70 18.24
CA VAL A 383 -1.20 -2.71 18.70
C VAL A 383 -1.29 -3.95 17.83
N LEU A 384 -0.16 -4.40 17.32
CA LEU A 384 0.02 -5.72 16.72
C LEU A 384 0.83 -6.60 17.67
N ALA A 385 0.24 -7.69 18.15
CA ALA A 385 0.89 -8.70 18.96
C ALA A 385 1.09 -9.97 18.11
N THR A 386 2.31 -10.23 17.67
CA THR A 386 2.61 -11.43 16.89
C THR A 386 3.06 -12.57 17.80
N LEU A 387 2.30 -13.66 17.77
CA LEU A 387 2.55 -14.88 18.54
C LEU A 387 3.08 -16.01 17.63
N ALA A 388 3.23 -15.71 16.35
CA ALA A 388 3.71 -16.67 15.37
C ALA A 388 5.26 -16.75 15.37
N ASN A 389 5.81 -17.95 15.53
CA ASN A 389 7.26 -18.19 15.50
C ASN A 389 7.90 -17.96 14.12
N LYS A 390 7.10 -18.02 13.04
CA LYS A 390 7.50 -17.72 11.66
C LYS A 390 6.34 -17.02 10.95
N SER A 391 6.24 -15.71 11.12
CA SER A 391 5.34 -14.90 10.29
C SER A 391 5.90 -14.81 8.88
N SER A 392 5.08 -14.98 7.85
CA SER A 392 5.54 -14.61 6.51
C SER A 392 5.68 -13.09 6.43
N VAL A 393 6.73 -12.60 5.79
CA VAL A 393 6.97 -11.17 5.56
C VAL A 393 5.74 -10.50 4.94
N VAL A 394 5.05 -11.19 4.05
CA VAL A 394 3.84 -10.71 3.36
C VAL A 394 2.68 -10.46 4.33
N ASP A 395 2.49 -11.37 5.30
CA ASP A 395 1.39 -11.24 6.27
C ASP A 395 1.60 -10.05 7.21
N VAL A 396 2.82 -9.90 7.71
CA VAL A 396 3.20 -8.76 8.57
C VAL A 396 3.05 -7.44 7.81
N THR A 397 3.47 -7.38 6.56
CA THR A 397 3.34 -6.19 5.69
C THR A 397 1.91 -5.68 5.60
N GLN A 398 1.00 -6.58 5.29
CA GLN A 398 -0.40 -6.22 5.03
C GLN A 398 -1.13 -5.79 6.30
N ILE A 399 -0.85 -6.44 7.42
CA ILE A 399 -1.42 -6.09 8.73
C ILE A 399 -0.87 -4.74 9.20
N LEU A 400 0.45 -4.53 9.12
CA LEU A 400 1.08 -3.26 9.52
C LEU A 400 0.53 -2.07 8.73
N GLY A 401 0.42 -2.17 7.42
CA GLY A 401 -0.12 -1.09 6.60
C GLY A 401 -1.53 -0.63 7.00
N ARG A 402 -2.27 -1.45 7.76
CA ARG A 402 -3.60 -1.13 8.30
C ARG A 402 -3.54 -0.55 9.71
N VAL A 403 -2.67 -1.12 10.57
CA VAL A 403 -2.41 -0.61 11.92
C VAL A 403 -1.88 0.82 11.87
N LEU A 404 -1.13 1.17 10.83
CA LEU A 404 -0.50 2.48 10.69
C LEU A 404 -1.47 3.64 10.42
N ARG A 405 -2.71 3.40 10.01
CA ARG A 405 -3.65 4.47 9.68
C ARG A 405 -3.99 5.34 10.89
N MET A 406 -3.87 6.66 10.74
CA MET A 406 -4.20 7.62 11.79
C MET A 406 -5.72 7.82 11.88
N PRO A 407 -6.33 7.68 13.07
CA PRO A 407 -7.72 8.03 13.28
C PRO A 407 -8.02 9.47 12.86
N TYR A 408 -9.10 9.68 12.12
CA TYR A 408 -9.56 10.99 11.67
C TYR A 408 -8.55 11.82 10.87
N GLN A 409 -7.39 11.23 10.50
CA GLN A 409 -6.31 11.91 9.76
C GLN A 409 -5.86 13.22 10.42
N ARG A 410 -5.80 13.24 11.75
CA ARG A 410 -5.35 14.40 12.55
C ARG A 410 -4.42 13.97 13.67
N LYS A 411 -3.49 14.86 14.04
CA LYS A 411 -2.63 14.66 15.21
C LYS A 411 -3.47 14.70 16.49
N HIS A 412 -3.27 13.73 17.37
CA HIS A 412 -3.89 13.68 18.68
C HIS A 412 -3.00 14.38 19.72
N GLU A 413 -3.61 14.97 20.74
CA GLU A 413 -2.91 15.69 21.81
C GLU A 413 -1.97 14.76 22.58
N ALA A 414 -2.43 13.55 22.91
CA ALA A 414 -1.60 12.55 23.55
C ALA A 414 -0.64 11.91 22.53
N GLU A 415 0.66 12.09 22.72
CA GLU A 415 1.72 11.64 21.82
C GLU A 415 1.62 10.14 21.49
N LEU A 416 1.34 9.31 22.50
CA LEU A 416 1.23 7.86 22.34
C LEU A 416 0.08 7.44 21.41
N LEU A 417 -0.93 8.27 21.22
CA LEU A 417 -2.01 8.03 20.26
C LEU A 417 -1.60 8.33 18.79
N ASN A 418 -0.42 8.88 18.57
CA ASN A 418 0.13 9.13 17.24
C ASN A 418 1.13 8.06 16.79
N LEU A 419 1.28 6.98 17.58
CA LEU A 419 2.25 5.89 17.35
C LEU A 419 1.55 4.56 17.13
N SER A 420 2.27 3.62 16.54
CA SER A 420 1.86 2.21 16.43
C SER A 420 2.83 1.32 17.19
N TYR A 421 2.31 0.21 17.72
CA TYR A 421 3.08 -0.69 18.58
C TYR A 421 3.07 -2.10 18.02
N VAL A 422 4.23 -2.75 18.01
CA VAL A 422 4.41 -4.15 17.61
C VAL A 422 5.09 -4.88 18.76
N PHE A 423 4.43 -5.89 19.31
CA PHE A 423 4.99 -6.77 20.32
C PHE A 423 5.26 -8.13 19.72
N THR A 424 6.42 -8.67 20.00
CA THR A 424 6.86 -10.00 19.55
C THR A 424 7.65 -10.70 20.64
N ALA A 425 7.65 -12.03 20.67
CA ALA A 425 8.55 -12.84 21.46
C ALA A 425 9.36 -13.72 20.50
N SER A 426 10.64 -13.48 20.42
CA SER A 426 11.52 -14.27 19.56
C SER A 426 12.91 -14.40 20.16
N ASN A 427 13.37 -15.65 20.27
CA ASN A 427 14.77 -15.92 20.60
C ASN A 427 15.73 -15.46 19.48
N GLN A 428 15.19 -15.13 18.31
CA GLN A 428 15.87 -14.55 17.16
C GLN A 428 15.23 -13.19 16.82
N PHE A 429 15.29 -12.26 17.77
CA PHE A 429 14.71 -10.92 17.62
C PHE A 429 15.13 -10.25 16.31
N GLN A 430 16.41 -10.34 15.95
CA GLN A 430 16.92 -9.79 14.69
C GLN A 430 16.22 -10.38 13.46
N GLY A 431 15.89 -11.66 13.46
CA GLY A 431 15.15 -12.30 12.37
C GLY A 431 13.71 -11.80 12.28
N THR A 432 13.02 -11.67 13.42
CA THR A 432 11.65 -11.15 13.46
C THR A 432 11.61 -9.66 13.12
N LEU A 433 12.56 -8.89 13.64
CA LEU A 433 12.73 -7.48 13.29
C LEU A 433 12.95 -7.30 11.78
N SER A 434 13.82 -8.11 11.18
CA SER A 434 14.04 -8.09 9.72
C SER A 434 12.77 -8.37 8.94
N GLN A 435 11.88 -9.23 9.44
CA GLN A 435 10.57 -9.49 8.81
C GLN A 435 9.61 -8.30 8.96
N VAL A 436 9.57 -7.67 10.14
CA VAL A 436 8.78 -6.44 10.37
C VAL A 436 9.30 -5.32 9.46
N VAL A 437 10.61 -5.15 9.38
CA VAL A 437 11.27 -4.18 8.50
C VAL A 437 10.98 -4.46 7.04
N ALA A 438 11.13 -5.69 6.60
CA ALA A 438 10.76 -6.09 5.24
C ALA A 438 9.27 -5.83 4.97
N GLY A 439 8.41 -6.08 5.96
CA GLY A 439 7.00 -5.76 5.91
C GLY A 439 6.72 -4.26 5.76
N LEU A 440 7.40 -3.43 6.52
CA LEU A 440 7.31 -1.97 6.41
C LEU A 440 7.83 -1.48 5.05
N ASN A 441 8.96 -2.00 4.58
CA ASN A 441 9.51 -1.67 3.28
C ASN A 441 8.52 -2.04 2.15
N ASN A 442 7.90 -3.23 2.23
CA ASN A 442 6.86 -3.64 1.28
C ASN A 442 5.58 -2.80 1.35
N ALA A 443 5.31 -2.14 2.47
CA ALA A 443 4.25 -1.15 2.59
C ALA A 443 4.66 0.26 2.13
N GLY A 444 5.91 0.42 1.67
CA GLY A 444 6.48 1.67 1.17
C GLY A 444 7.11 2.56 2.24
N PHE A 445 7.35 2.00 3.44
CA PHE A 445 8.05 2.67 4.54
C PHE A 445 9.54 2.32 4.52
N SER A 446 10.38 3.13 5.15
CA SER A 446 11.83 2.95 5.21
C SER A 446 12.32 2.54 6.60
N ARG A 447 13.59 2.16 6.72
CA ARG A 447 14.24 1.88 8.01
C ARG A 447 14.16 3.04 9.00
N ARG A 448 13.95 4.26 8.55
CA ARG A 448 13.82 5.48 9.38
C ARG A 448 12.47 5.56 10.10
N ASP A 449 11.47 4.78 9.69
CA ASP A 449 10.08 4.88 10.14
C ASP A 449 9.73 3.96 11.31
N TYR A 450 10.69 3.21 11.84
CA TYR A 450 10.49 2.36 13.01
C TYR A 450 11.61 2.55 14.06
N ARG A 451 11.33 2.13 15.28
CA ARG A 451 12.24 2.19 16.43
C ARG A 451 12.15 0.91 17.24
N GLU A 452 13.29 0.45 17.71
CA GLU A 452 13.45 -0.83 18.40
C GLU A 452 13.54 -0.62 19.90
N VAL A 453 12.89 -1.53 20.66
CA VAL A 453 13.02 -1.62 22.11
C VAL A 453 13.20 -3.09 22.47
N ASP A 454 14.41 -3.52 22.76
CA ASP A 454 14.67 -4.86 23.27
C ASP A 454 14.56 -4.89 24.81
N LEU A 455 13.60 -5.64 25.31
CA LEU A 455 13.36 -5.85 26.74
C LEU A 455 13.78 -7.24 27.21
N SER A 456 14.29 -8.08 26.29
CA SER A 456 14.76 -9.43 26.61
C SER A 456 16.08 -9.42 27.39
N ILE A 457 16.84 -8.33 27.32
CA ILE A 457 18.13 -8.15 28.00
C ILE A 457 17.89 -7.44 29.34
N SER A 458 18.25 -8.09 30.43
CA SER A 458 18.09 -7.63 31.80
C SER A 458 18.84 -6.33 32.12
N ASN A 459 18.18 -5.45 32.88
CA ASN A 459 18.68 -4.38 33.74
C ASN A 459 20.20 -4.12 33.79
N GLU A 460 20.78 -3.57 32.74
CA GLU A 460 21.97 -2.75 32.85
C GLU A 460 21.68 -1.43 32.14
N ALA A 461 21.95 -0.34 32.85
CA ALA A 461 21.75 1.01 32.33
C ALA A 461 22.62 1.21 31.09
N VAL A 462 22.00 1.28 29.92
CA VAL A 462 22.69 1.60 28.67
C VAL A 462 22.55 3.09 28.43
N GLU A 463 23.65 3.82 28.52
CA GLU A 463 23.76 5.18 28.03
C GLU A 463 23.50 5.22 26.51
N PRO A 464 22.96 6.32 25.98
CA PRO A 464 22.69 6.43 24.54
C PRO A 464 24.02 6.48 23.76
N SER A 465 24.39 5.36 23.15
CA SER A 465 25.52 5.33 22.22
C SER A 465 25.06 5.80 20.83
N GLU A 466 25.75 6.80 20.31
CA GLU A 466 25.74 7.17 18.90
C GLU A 466 26.22 5.96 18.09
N ILE A 467 25.37 5.45 17.21
CA ILE A 467 25.75 4.33 16.32
C ILE A 467 26.22 4.91 15.01
N GLU A 468 27.51 4.88 14.77
CA GLU A 468 28.11 5.04 13.45
C GLU A 468 27.74 3.81 12.57
N PRO A 469 27.57 3.99 11.26
CA PRO A 469 27.20 2.91 10.36
C PRO A 469 28.40 1.98 10.13
N GLN A 470 28.33 0.76 10.66
CA GLN A 470 29.24 -0.32 10.28
C GLN A 470 28.69 -1.09 9.09
N GLN A 471 29.55 -1.26 8.10
CA GLN A 471 29.38 -2.11 6.92
C GLN A 471 29.36 -3.60 7.28
N ASP A 472 28.64 -4.32 6.45
CA ASP A 472 28.37 -5.76 6.51
C ASP A 472 29.58 -6.67 6.60
N ASP A 473 29.43 -7.72 7.44
CA ASP A 473 29.96 -9.04 7.13
C ASP A 473 29.03 -10.11 7.73
N LEU A 474 28.26 -10.73 6.87
CA LEU A 474 27.35 -11.82 7.19
C LEU A 474 27.97 -13.12 6.67
N TRP A 475 28.33 -14.02 7.56
CA TRP A 475 28.43 -15.49 7.43
C TRP A 475 29.42 -16.08 8.43
N SER A 476 28.91 -16.61 9.52
CA SER A 476 29.52 -17.76 10.16
C SER A 476 28.49 -18.60 10.92
N SER A 477 28.49 -19.86 10.60
CA SER A 477 27.62 -20.93 11.02
C SER A 477 27.83 -21.39 12.46
N GLY A 478 26.73 -21.69 13.16
CA GLY A 478 26.76 -22.48 14.41
C GLY A 478 25.36 -22.94 14.78
N THR A 479 25.12 -24.24 14.72
CA THR A 479 23.87 -24.92 15.11
C THR A 479 23.76 -25.01 16.64
N PRO A 480 22.57 -24.82 17.23
CA PRO A 480 22.28 -25.25 18.61
C PRO A 480 21.22 -26.35 18.71
N GLU A 481 21.39 -27.18 19.69
CA GLU A 481 20.57 -28.31 20.11
C GLU A 481 19.20 -27.94 20.78
N PRO A 482 18.29 -28.89 21.03
CA PRO A 482 16.86 -28.70 20.83
C PRO A 482 16.07 -28.24 22.07
N ALA A 483 15.07 -27.43 21.77
CA ALA A 483 14.07 -26.92 22.68
C ALA A 483 13.07 -28.00 23.14
N ARG A 484 13.39 -28.72 24.20
CA ARG A 484 12.51 -29.68 24.88
C ARG A 484 11.94 -29.20 26.22
N ALA A 485 12.41 -28.06 26.71
CA ALA A 485 11.99 -27.47 27.99
C ALA A 485 10.88 -26.42 27.91
N LEU A 486 10.37 -26.11 26.71
CA LEU A 486 9.38 -25.04 26.49
C LEU A 486 7.92 -25.52 26.53
N MET A 487 7.68 -26.83 26.60
CA MET A 487 6.31 -27.37 26.53
C MET A 487 5.54 -27.34 27.84
N ASP A 488 6.22 -27.33 29.00
CA ASP A 488 5.55 -27.32 30.31
C ASP A 488 5.15 -25.89 30.78
N ALA A 489 5.62 -24.85 30.09
CA ALA A 489 5.36 -23.46 30.47
C ALA A 489 4.05 -22.89 29.87
N PHE A 490 3.36 -23.59 28.97
CA PHE A 490 2.19 -23.06 28.28
C PHE A 490 0.85 -23.34 29.00
N MET A 491 0.88 -24.00 30.15
CA MET A 491 -0.26 -24.04 31.06
C MET A 491 -0.14 -22.82 31.98
N MET A 492 -0.71 -21.71 31.53
CA MET A 492 -0.79 -20.51 32.38
C MET A 492 -1.54 -20.84 33.66
N ASP A 493 -0.81 -20.83 34.77
CA ASP A 493 -1.41 -20.86 36.09
C ASP A 493 -2.02 -19.48 36.37
N ALA A 494 -3.34 -19.39 36.18
CA ALA A 494 -4.08 -18.14 36.41
C ALA A 494 -3.87 -17.54 37.82
N ALA A 495 -3.39 -18.36 38.77
CA ALA A 495 -3.03 -17.92 40.12
C ALA A 495 -1.75 -17.07 40.18
N LYS A 496 -0.90 -17.10 39.15
CA LYS A 496 0.33 -16.26 39.06
C LYS A 496 0.06 -14.87 38.47
N LEU A 497 -1.12 -14.65 37.92
CA LEU A 497 -1.52 -13.35 37.39
C LEU A 497 -2.11 -12.54 38.55
N ASN A 498 -1.50 -11.38 38.84
CA ASN A 498 -1.94 -10.49 39.89
C ASN A 498 -3.44 -10.09 39.64
N PRO A 499 -4.41 -10.49 40.49
CA PRO A 499 -5.81 -10.15 40.28
C PRO A 499 -6.12 -8.65 40.44
N ASN A 500 -5.18 -7.85 40.91
CA ASN A 500 -5.33 -6.39 41.08
C ASN A 500 -4.66 -5.57 39.96
N TRP A 501 -4.21 -6.19 38.91
CA TRP A 501 -3.53 -5.49 37.82
C TRP A 501 -4.36 -4.34 37.20
N GLU A 502 -5.69 -4.39 37.32
CA GLU A 502 -6.58 -3.29 36.90
C GLU A 502 -6.44 -2.03 37.76
N ALA A 503 -6.31 -2.22 39.05
CA ALA A 503 -6.16 -1.11 39.99
C ALA A 503 -4.77 -0.44 39.92
N GLU A 504 -3.71 -1.25 39.66
CA GLU A 504 -2.35 -0.73 39.51
C GLU A 504 -2.16 0.04 38.21
N ALA A 505 -2.83 -0.37 37.10
CA ALA A 505 -2.80 0.35 35.83
C ALA A 505 -3.51 1.73 35.92
N LEU A 506 -4.57 1.84 36.70
CA LEU A 506 -5.27 3.10 36.95
C LEU A 506 -4.45 4.05 37.83
N GLN A 507 -3.75 3.55 38.87
CA GLN A 507 -2.90 4.36 39.74
C GLN A 507 -1.67 4.91 39.03
N SER A 508 -1.09 4.17 38.10
CA SER A 508 0.06 4.64 37.29
C SER A 508 -0.32 5.71 36.26
N ALA A 509 -1.58 5.74 35.83
CA ALA A 509 -2.07 6.77 34.90
C ALA A 509 -2.32 8.12 35.56
N ASP A 510 -2.72 8.14 36.85
CA ASP A 510 -2.95 9.39 37.60
C ASP A 510 -1.66 10.08 38.07
N SER A 511 -0.56 9.34 38.21
CA SER A 511 0.74 9.91 38.59
C SER A 511 1.50 10.62 37.48
N ALA A 512 1.05 10.50 36.20
CA ALA A 512 1.69 11.11 35.04
C ALA A 512 1.22 12.57 34.75
N SER A 513 0.34 13.16 35.58
CA SER A 513 -0.27 14.47 35.29
C SER A 513 0.38 15.67 36.02
N ASP A 514 1.42 15.45 36.84
CA ASP A 514 2.05 16.56 37.56
C ASP A 514 3.47 16.82 37.06
N GLY A 515 3.61 17.96 36.39
CA GLY A 515 4.83 18.40 35.71
C GLY A 515 5.88 18.99 36.68
N THR A 516 6.44 18.17 37.56
CA THR A 516 7.60 18.57 38.35
C THR A 516 8.70 17.53 38.26
N ASN A 517 9.89 18.01 37.84
CA ASN A 517 11.14 17.27 37.84
C ASN A 517 11.43 16.65 39.20
N HIS A 518 11.11 15.38 39.41
CA HIS A 518 11.65 14.60 40.51
C HIS A 518 12.50 13.46 39.99
N ALA A 519 13.72 13.40 40.45
CA ALA A 519 14.67 12.33 40.26
C ALA A 519 13.99 10.96 40.54
N VAL A 520 14.06 10.06 39.59
CA VAL A 520 13.51 8.70 39.64
C VAL A 520 14.17 7.95 40.80
N PRO A 521 13.42 7.41 41.79
CA PRO A 521 14.00 6.49 42.76
C PRO A 521 14.36 5.18 42.07
N ALA A 522 15.50 4.61 42.41
CA ALA A 522 15.97 3.30 41.96
C ALA A 522 15.09 2.18 42.54
N GLY A 523 13.98 1.88 41.85
CA GLY A 523 13.06 0.78 42.17
C GLY A 523 12.24 0.50 40.92
N GLY A 524 12.54 -0.59 40.25
CA GLY A 524 11.95 -1.24 39.08
C GLY A 524 10.77 -0.55 38.37
N ALA A 525 11.05 0.35 37.45
CA ALA A 525 10.04 0.82 36.52
C ALA A 525 9.45 -0.37 35.75
N SER A 526 8.11 -0.46 35.67
CA SER A 526 7.43 -1.52 34.91
C SER A 526 7.94 -1.50 33.46
N ALA A 527 8.09 -2.67 32.84
CA ALA A 527 8.56 -2.79 31.45
C ALA A 527 7.77 -1.88 30.47
N ILE A 528 6.51 -1.64 30.78
CA ILE A 528 5.62 -0.75 30.01
C ILE A 528 5.96 0.73 30.17
N GLU A 529 6.39 1.17 31.37
CA GLU A 529 6.84 2.55 31.57
C GLU A 529 8.13 2.85 30.81
N VAL A 530 9.02 1.88 30.75
CA VAL A 530 10.23 1.95 29.90
C VAL A 530 9.86 2.08 28.43
N ILE A 531 8.90 1.28 27.94
CA ILE A 531 8.39 1.38 26.55
C ILE A 531 7.80 2.77 26.30
N LYS A 532 6.97 3.27 27.22
CA LYS A 532 6.35 4.60 27.10
C LYS A 532 7.38 5.73 27.04
N ALA A 533 8.29 5.76 27.99
CA ALA A 533 9.32 6.78 28.05
C ALA A 533 10.19 6.78 26.78
N ARG A 534 10.61 5.59 26.32
CA ARG A 534 11.36 5.44 25.07
C ARG A 534 10.51 5.80 23.86
N ALA A 535 9.24 5.43 23.80
CA ALA A 535 8.34 5.77 22.72
C ALA A 535 8.18 7.29 22.55
N VAL A 536 7.99 8.02 23.66
CA VAL A 536 7.90 9.49 23.64
C VAL A 536 9.20 10.13 23.20
N ALA A 537 10.34 9.71 23.75
CA ALA A 537 11.65 10.24 23.36
C ALA A 537 11.96 9.97 21.87
N GLN A 538 11.63 8.78 21.38
CA GLN A 538 11.82 8.40 19.98
C GLN A 538 10.85 9.11 19.04
N ALA A 539 9.62 9.40 19.46
CA ALA A 539 8.68 10.20 18.71
C ALA A 539 9.18 11.64 18.53
N GLN A 540 9.69 12.26 19.61
CA GLN A 540 10.26 13.60 19.56
C GLN A 540 11.51 13.66 18.66
N ALA A 541 12.41 12.69 18.77
CA ALA A 541 13.57 12.59 17.90
C ALA A 541 13.16 12.41 16.42
N PHE A 542 12.14 11.60 16.15
CA PHE A 542 11.60 11.41 14.81
C PHE A 542 10.96 12.69 14.25
N GLU A 543 10.18 13.43 15.05
CA GLU A 543 9.61 14.72 14.63
C GLU A 543 10.70 15.77 14.35
N ALA A 544 11.75 15.82 15.17
CA ALA A 544 12.89 16.71 14.94
C ALA A 544 13.62 16.37 13.63
N GLN A 545 13.85 15.09 13.36
CA GLN A 545 14.41 14.62 12.10
C GLN A 545 13.50 14.94 10.91
N ALA A 546 12.19 14.74 11.07
CA ALA A 546 11.20 15.04 10.05
C ALA A 546 11.15 16.53 9.68
N ALA A 547 11.31 17.40 10.68
CA ALA A 547 11.33 18.85 10.48
C ALA A 547 12.59 19.32 9.70
N GLN A 548 13.72 18.62 9.83
CA GLN A 548 14.98 18.94 9.16
C GLN A 548 15.09 18.35 7.75
N THR A 549 14.25 17.37 7.40
CA THR A 549 14.29 16.73 6.10
C THR A 549 13.54 17.60 5.08
N GLU A 550 14.26 18.13 4.09
CA GLU A 550 13.67 18.82 2.94
C GLU A 550 12.86 17.81 2.10
N ASP A 551 11.79 18.29 1.45
CA ASP A 551 10.99 17.48 0.52
C ASP A 551 11.86 17.12 -0.69
N ASN A 552 12.44 15.92 -0.67
CA ASN A 552 13.28 15.44 -1.75
C ASN A 552 12.39 14.80 -2.84
N PRO A 553 12.35 15.36 -4.06
CA PRO A 553 11.53 14.80 -5.14
C PRO A 553 12.04 13.44 -5.64
N CYS A 554 13.25 13.05 -5.23
CA CYS A 554 13.84 11.77 -5.58
C CYS A 554 14.43 11.12 -4.32
N PRO A 555 13.85 10.02 -3.81
CA PRO A 555 14.39 9.28 -2.67
C PRO A 555 15.83 8.81 -2.90
N ASP A 556 16.63 8.78 -1.84
CA ASP A 556 18.04 8.37 -1.92
C ASP A 556 18.21 6.92 -2.42
N GLU A 557 17.21 6.05 -2.15
CA GLU A 557 17.15 4.67 -2.68
C GLU A 557 17.12 4.64 -4.21
N LEU A 558 16.40 5.57 -4.83
CA LEU A 558 16.39 5.73 -6.29
C LEU A 558 17.65 6.35 -6.83
N LYS A 559 18.28 7.26 -6.07
CA LYS A 559 19.58 7.82 -6.46
C LYS A 559 20.68 6.76 -6.43
N ALA A 560 20.57 5.77 -5.53
CA ALA A 560 21.49 4.64 -5.47
C ALA A 560 21.37 3.72 -6.70
N ASP A 561 20.14 3.54 -7.21
CA ASP A 561 19.89 2.78 -8.45
C ASP A 561 20.23 3.59 -9.72
N MET A 562 20.33 4.91 -9.60
CA MET A 562 20.83 5.79 -10.64
C MET A 562 22.36 5.77 -10.62
N ASN A 563 22.97 4.72 -11.13
CA ASN A 563 24.41 4.67 -11.33
C ASN A 563 24.82 5.74 -12.35
N GLU A 564 25.21 6.90 -11.88
CA GLU A 564 25.93 7.89 -12.69
C GLU A 564 27.30 7.32 -13.04
N HIS A 565 27.37 6.57 -14.11
CA HIS A 565 28.66 6.28 -14.73
C HIS A 565 29.09 7.52 -15.52
N LYS A 566 29.77 8.44 -14.83
CA LYS A 566 30.40 9.58 -15.51
C LYS A 566 31.35 9.06 -16.56
N MET A 567 31.12 9.43 -17.79
CA MET A 567 32.04 9.13 -18.88
C MET A 567 33.44 9.60 -18.53
N LYS A 568 34.45 8.76 -18.74
CA LYS A 568 35.83 9.17 -18.50
C LYS A 568 36.15 10.35 -19.42
N PRO A 569 36.78 11.44 -18.91
CA PRO A 569 37.02 12.69 -19.67
C PRO A 569 37.66 12.48 -21.05
N LYS A 570 38.51 11.45 -21.17
CA LYS A 570 39.16 11.11 -22.44
C LYS A 570 38.21 10.64 -23.57
N PHE A 571 37.01 10.22 -23.25
CA PHE A 571 36.00 9.76 -24.21
C PHE A 571 34.92 10.82 -24.47
N GLU A 572 34.85 11.86 -23.67
CA GLU A 572 33.80 12.88 -23.73
C GLU A 572 33.77 13.61 -25.08
N ALA A 573 34.92 14.01 -25.57
CA ALA A 573 35.05 14.67 -26.88
C ALA A 573 34.67 13.74 -28.05
N SER A 574 35.04 12.46 -27.96
CA SER A 574 34.68 11.46 -28.97
C SER A 574 33.19 11.11 -28.96
N ALA A 575 32.58 11.07 -27.77
CA ALA A 575 31.17 10.79 -27.62
C ALA A 575 30.26 11.90 -28.17
N GLN A 576 30.66 13.16 -28.02
CA GLN A 576 29.93 14.31 -28.58
C GLN A 576 29.88 14.31 -30.12
N GLY A 577 30.82 13.64 -30.78
CA GLY A 577 30.87 13.50 -32.24
C GLY A 577 30.14 12.28 -32.80
N ILE A 578 29.62 11.41 -31.97
CA ILE A 578 28.96 10.17 -32.43
C ILE A 578 27.53 10.48 -32.89
N LEU A 579 27.31 10.43 -34.19
CA LEU A 579 25.99 10.48 -34.82
C LEU A 579 25.45 9.06 -34.95
N LEU A 580 24.52 8.71 -34.07
CA LEU A 580 23.84 7.42 -34.18
C LEU A 580 22.74 7.50 -35.24
N PRO A 581 22.67 6.57 -36.22
CA PRO A 581 21.61 6.52 -37.20
C PRO A 581 20.28 6.27 -36.48
N GLN A 582 19.25 7.02 -36.85
CA GLN A 582 17.90 6.83 -36.34
C GLN A 582 17.07 6.11 -37.40
N PHE A 583 16.58 4.93 -37.07
CA PHE A 583 15.69 4.17 -37.90
C PHE A 583 14.26 4.37 -37.46
N PHE A 584 13.36 4.49 -38.42
CA PHE A 584 11.93 4.63 -38.19
C PHE A 584 11.20 3.54 -38.98
N LEU A 585 10.20 2.92 -38.39
CA LEU A 585 9.27 2.03 -39.03
C LEU A 585 7.92 2.72 -39.13
N ARG A 586 7.34 2.75 -40.33
CA ARG A 586 5.97 3.17 -40.52
C ARG A 586 5.06 2.02 -40.14
N LEU A 587 4.34 2.17 -39.02
CA LEU A 587 3.35 1.20 -38.57
C LEU A 587 1.94 1.74 -38.85
N PRO A 588 0.98 0.85 -39.19
CA PRO A 588 -0.42 1.26 -39.23
C PRO A 588 -0.82 1.71 -37.80
N SER A 589 -1.65 2.74 -37.70
CA SER A 589 -2.09 3.29 -36.42
C SER A 589 -2.78 2.22 -35.57
N ALA A 590 -2.19 1.85 -34.47
CA ALA A 590 -2.62 0.72 -33.64
C ALA A 590 -3.48 1.13 -32.43
N GLY A 591 -4.19 2.26 -32.46
CA GLY A 591 -5.13 2.62 -31.41
C GLY A 591 -4.54 3.14 -30.10
N GLY A 592 -3.24 3.44 -30.04
CA GLY A 592 -2.59 4.06 -28.90
C GLY A 592 -3.05 5.51 -28.65
N PHE A 593 -2.57 6.13 -27.58
CA PHE A 593 -2.91 7.50 -27.18
C PHE A 593 -2.73 8.53 -28.30
N PHE A 594 -1.72 8.34 -29.14
CA PHE A 594 -1.32 9.21 -30.26
C PHE A 594 -1.39 8.52 -31.62
N ALA A 595 -2.17 7.48 -31.77
CA ALA A 595 -2.25 6.68 -32.98
C ALA A 595 -2.58 7.50 -34.24
N GLU A 596 -3.24 8.64 -34.08
CA GLU A 596 -3.62 9.53 -35.17
C GLU A 596 -2.57 10.59 -35.49
N ILE A 597 -1.51 10.72 -34.65
CA ILE A 597 -0.57 11.85 -34.73
C ILE A 597 0.73 11.48 -35.44
N ASP A 598 1.17 10.24 -35.31
CA ASP A 598 2.48 9.85 -35.82
C ASP A 598 2.47 8.43 -36.40
N GLU A 599 2.54 8.33 -37.72
CA GLU A 599 2.66 7.07 -38.43
C GLU A 599 4.09 6.50 -38.38
N TRP A 600 5.04 7.22 -37.78
CA TRP A 600 6.45 6.86 -37.74
C TRP A 600 6.91 6.59 -36.33
N HIS A 601 7.22 5.32 -36.06
CA HIS A 601 7.81 4.93 -34.78
C HIS A 601 9.31 4.76 -34.94
N LYS A 602 10.04 5.39 -34.03
CA LYS A 602 11.46 5.16 -33.93
C LYS A 602 11.68 3.68 -33.63
N LEU A 603 12.40 2.96 -34.50
CA LEU A 603 12.86 1.61 -34.18
C LEU A 603 13.65 1.72 -32.88
N ALA A 604 13.02 1.35 -31.80
CA ALA A 604 13.61 1.39 -30.50
C ALA A 604 14.74 0.38 -30.57
N LYS A 605 15.76 0.84 -30.77
CA LYS A 605 16.37 0.88 -29.74
C LYS A 605 16.83 -0.32 -29.00
N GLU A 606 16.05 -1.23 -28.80
CA GLU A 606 16.29 -2.38 -27.98
C GLU A 606 17.50 -3.16 -28.41
N ASN A 607 17.78 -3.18 -29.70
CA ASN A 607 18.89 -3.97 -30.24
C ASN A 607 20.07 -3.14 -30.75
N LEU A 608 19.93 -1.83 -30.84
CA LEU A 608 21.02 -0.99 -31.33
C LEU A 608 21.81 -0.31 -30.18
N LEU A 609 21.20 -0.18 -29.01
CA LEU A 609 21.83 0.46 -27.84
C LEU A 609 22.26 -0.54 -26.77
N SER A 610 21.70 -1.77 -26.75
CA SER A 610 22.14 -2.80 -25.81
C SER A 610 23.51 -3.36 -26.16
N ASP A 611 23.84 -3.43 -27.46
CA ASP A 611 25.15 -3.91 -27.92
C ASP A 611 26.21 -2.79 -27.94
N LEU A 612 25.80 -1.54 -27.89
CA LEU A 612 26.66 -0.39 -27.65
C LEU A 612 26.69 -0.03 -26.15
N SER A 613 26.79 -1.02 -25.29
CA SER A 613 27.06 -0.74 -23.89
C SER A 613 28.40 -0.01 -23.84
N LEU A 614 28.43 1.17 -23.27
CA LEU A 614 29.63 2.00 -23.05
C LEU A 614 30.72 1.27 -22.24
N ILE A 615 30.52 0.03 -21.89
CA ILE A 615 31.48 -0.89 -21.25
C ILE A 615 32.52 -1.38 -22.27
N HIS A 616 32.22 -1.34 -23.56
CA HIS A 616 33.12 -1.81 -24.62
C HIS A 616 33.81 -0.69 -25.41
N ILE A 617 33.55 0.57 -25.06
CA ILE A 617 34.30 1.74 -25.50
C ILE A 617 35.12 2.25 -24.30
#